data_cc10b5fb4dcce3556c7a000acf672230
#
_entry.id   cc10b5fb4dcce3556c7a000acf672230
#
_cell.length_a   1.000
_cell.length_b   1.000
_cell.length_c   1.000
_cell.angle_alpha   90.00
_cell.angle_beta   90.00
_cell.angle_gamma   90.00
#
_symmetry.space_group_name_H-M   'P 1'
#
loop_
_entity.id
_entity.type
_entity.pdbx_description
1 polymer ?
#
loop_
_entity_poly.entity_id
_entity_poly.type
_entity_poly.pdbx_seq_one_letter_code
_entity_poly.pdbx_strand_id
1 'polypeptide(L)'
;MCARAAVAYDDRVRSVVAAWKERGLRRLAAWAADVVVGTVARPEAACLVCVPADSDRRLARGHHPAERLARELSAAWGLPLIPVLSRRGGSRRQRGLAHVERRRNVAGVFHAERGPPARVVLVDDVYTTGATANAAASALRKAGARTVEVVTFARAIRIR
;
A
#
# COMPACT_ATOMS: atom_id res chain seq x y z
N MET A 1 12.07 -3.63 8.56
CA MET A 1 11.28 -3.34 7.36
C MET A 1 11.79 -2.02 6.78
N CYS A 2 12.24 -2.03 5.55
CA CYS A 2 12.60 -0.82 4.81
C CYS A 2 11.36 -0.27 4.12
N ALA A 3 11.15 1.06 4.14
CA ALA A 3 10.08 1.71 3.41
C ALA A 3 10.65 2.84 2.57
N ARG A 4 10.46 2.78 1.26
CA ARG A 4 10.88 3.76 0.28
C ARG A 4 9.66 4.45 -0.33
N ALA A 5 9.77 5.72 -0.62
CA ALA A 5 8.73 6.50 -1.27
C ALA A 5 9.36 7.41 -2.33
N ALA A 6 8.63 7.69 -3.38
CA ALA A 6 9.12 8.51 -4.46
C ALA A 6 9.13 10.01 -4.09
N VAL A 7 8.10 10.47 -3.36
CA VAL A 7 7.94 11.89 -3.04
C VAL A 7 7.54 12.11 -1.58
N ALA A 8 7.80 13.32 -1.07
CA ALA A 8 7.25 13.78 0.20
C ALA A 8 5.75 14.03 0.08
N TYR A 9 4.98 13.67 1.10
CA TYR A 9 3.54 13.91 1.16
C TYR A 9 3.26 15.31 1.72
N ASP A 10 3.52 16.33 0.91
CA ASP A 10 3.20 17.72 1.18
C ASP A 10 1.76 18.09 0.72
N ASP A 11 1.38 19.36 0.80
CA ASP A 11 0.03 19.81 0.42
C ASP A 11 -0.24 19.68 -1.08
N ARG A 12 0.78 19.82 -1.95
CA ARG A 12 0.66 19.63 -3.40
C ARG A 12 0.41 18.17 -3.73
N VAL A 13 1.24 17.29 -3.17
CA VAL A 13 1.10 15.84 -3.35
C VAL A 13 -0.20 15.33 -2.72
N ARG A 14 -0.67 15.91 -1.61
CA ARG A 14 -1.98 15.63 -1.01
C ARG A 14 -3.11 15.90 -1.99
N SER A 15 -3.07 17.03 -2.69
CA SER A 15 -4.09 17.38 -3.70
C SER A 15 -4.10 16.40 -4.87
N VAL A 16 -2.93 15.97 -5.36
CA VAL A 16 -2.81 14.96 -6.41
C VAL A 16 -3.36 13.61 -5.94
N VAL A 17 -2.99 13.17 -4.75
CA VAL A 17 -3.46 11.89 -4.18
C VAL A 17 -4.97 11.93 -3.93
N ALA A 18 -5.53 13.07 -3.49
CA ALA A 18 -6.97 13.24 -3.33
C ALA A 18 -7.70 13.14 -4.68
N ALA A 19 -7.19 13.82 -5.71
CA ALA A 19 -7.74 13.72 -7.07
C ALA A 19 -7.69 12.28 -7.60
N TRP A 20 -6.59 11.58 -7.36
CA TRP A 20 -6.45 10.16 -7.73
C TRP A 20 -7.47 9.28 -6.99
N LYS A 21 -7.59 9.46 -5.67
CA LYS A 21 -8.47 8.65 -4.81
C LYS A 21 -9.96 8.94 -5.01
N GLU A 22 -10.32 10.19 -5.21
CA GLU A 22 -11.72 10.62 -5.14
C GLU A 22 -12.34 10.90 -6.51
N ARG A 23 -11.53 11.41 -7.46
CA ARG A 23 -12.00 11.74 -8.81
C ARG A 23 -11.76 10.62 -9.83
N GLY A 24 -11.22 9.50 -9.41
CA GLY A 24 -11.02 8.34 -10.26
C GLY A 24 -10.07 8.56 -11.44
N LEU A 25 -9.12 9.50 -11.33
CA LEU A 25 -8.15 9.81 -12.38
C LEU A 25 -7.16 8.65 -12.56
N ARG A 26 -7.61 7.63 -13.28
CA ARG A 26 -6.90 6.36 -13.46
C ARG A 26 -5.52 6.53 -14.08
N ARG A 27 -5.33 7.54 -14.96
CA ARG A 27 -4.04 7.86 -15.59
C ARG A 27 -2.97 8.29 -14.60
N LEU A 28 -3.34 8.76 -13.41
CA LEU A 28 -2.38 9.11 -12.36
C LEU A 28 -1.60 7.90 -11.84
N ALA A 29 -2.10 6.68 -12.02
CA ALA A 29 -1.37 5.48 -11.60
C ALA A 29 -0.10 5.26 -12.44
N ALA A 30 -0.19 5.39 -13.76
CA ALA A 30 0.96 5.28 -14.66
C ALA A 30 1.98 6.38 -14.36
N TRP A 31 1.54 7.64 -14.29
CA TRP A 31 2.42 8.75 -13.92
C TRP A 31 3.09 8.55 -12.54
N ALA A 32 2.34 8.11 -11.52
CA ALA A 32 2.91 7.83 -10.21
C ALA A 32 3.93 6.69 -10.25
N ALA A 33 3.69 5.67 -11.08
CA ALA A 33 4.65 4.58 -11.29
C ALA A 33 5.93 5.07 -11.96
N ASP A 34 5.83 5.93 -12.99
CA ASP A 34 7.01 6.53 -13.64
C ASP A 34 7.86 7.33 -12.63
N VAL A 35 7.20 8.11 -11.76
CA VAL A 35 7.90 8.85 -10.70
C VAL A 35 8.57 7.89 -9.70
N VAL A 36 7.90 6.79 -9.33
CA VAL A 36 8.49 5.77 -8.44
C VAL A 36 9.69 5.10 -9.11
N VAL A 37 9.57 4.67 -10.37
CA VAL A 37 10.65 4.01 -11.11
C VAL A 37 11.86 4.91 -11.30
N GLY A 38 11.63 6.21 -11.49
CA GLY A 38 12.71 7.21 -11.64
C GLY A 38 13.44 7.56 -10.33
N THR A 39 12.83 7.27 -9.17
CA THR A 39 13.37 7.69 -7.85
C THR A 39 13.73 6.53 -6.93
N VAL A 40 13.07 5.39 -7.10
CA VAL A 40 13.26 4.19 -6.28
C VAL A 40 13.90 3.10 -7.11
N ALA A 41 15.13 2.71 -6.76
CA ALA A 41 15.80 1.61 -7.43
C ALA A 41 14.95 0.33 -7.39
N ARG A 42 14.94 -0.43 -8.49
CA ARG A 42 14.20 -1.69 -8.59
C ARG A 42 14.55 -2.60 -7.41
N PRO A 43 13.54 -3.07 -6.65
CA PRO A 43 13.80 -3.94 -5.50
C PRO A 43 14.30 -5.32 -5.91
N GLU A 44 15.17 -5.90 -5.09
CA GLU A 44 15.55 -7.32 -5.22
C GLU A 44 14.50 -8.21 -4.55
N ALA A 45 13.41 -8.46 -5.23
CA ALA A 45 12.30 -9.26 -4.72
C ALA A 45 11.79 -10.23 -5.78
N ALA A 46 11.07 -11.25 -5.33
CA ALA A 46 10.45 -12.23 -6.21
C ALA A 46 9.08 -11.78 -6.74
N CYS A 47 8.41 -10.86 -6.05
CA CYS A 47 7.07 -10.42 -6.41
C CYS A 47 6.69 -9.09 -5.75
N LEU A 48 5.63 -8.49 -6.29
CA LEU A 48 4.90 -7.39 -5.67
C LEU A 48 3.61 -7.92 -5.02
N VAL A 49 3.21 -7.30 -3.92
CA VAL A 49 1.92 -7.51 -3.26
C VAL A 49 1.32 -6.14 -2.99
N CYS A 50 0.09 -5.88 -3.40
CA CYS A 50 -0.56 -4.63 -3.06
C CYS A 50 -1.24 -4.70 -1.68
N VAL A 51 -1.26 -3.59 -0.95
CA VAL A 51 -2.07 -3.45 0.27
C VAL A 51 -3.54 -3.47 -0.12
N PRO A 52 -4.35 -4.44 0.37
CA PRO A 52 -5.77 -4.51 0.03
C PRO A 52 -6.53 -3.30 0.55
N ALA A 53 -7.41 -2.74 -0.29
CA ALA A 53 -8.32 -1.68 0.12
C ALA A 53 -9.37 -2.20 1.11
N ASP A 54 -9.92 -1.28 1.88
CA ASP A 54 -11.16 -1.50 2.61
C ASP A 54 -12.31 -1.71 1.62
N SER A 55 -13.14 -2.75 1.84
CA SER A 55 -14.25 -3.09 0.92
C SER A 55 -15.20 -1.93 0.69
N ASP A 56 -15.58 -1.23 1.77
CA ASP A 56 -16.51 -0.11 1.68
C ASP A 56 -15.91 1.05 0.87
N ARG A 57 -14.62 1.31 1.06
CA ARG A 57 -13.90 2.35 0.31
C ARG A 57 -13.68 1.96 -1.15
N ARG A 58 -13.47 0.67 -1.43
CA ARG A 58 -13.34 0.16 -2.81
C ARG A 58 -14.64 0.30 -3.56
N LEU A 59 -15.78 -0.06 -2.94
CA LEU A 59 -17.11 0.08 -3.53
C LEU A 59 -17.46 1.55 -3.76
N ALA A 60 -17.21 2.42 -2.77
CA ALA A 60 -17.50 3.85 -2.87
C ALA A 60 -16.68 4.57 -3.96
N ARG A 61 -15.44 4.12 -4.23
CA ARG A 61 -14.52 4.76 -5.19
C ARG A 61 -14.53 4.14 -6.58
N GLY A 62 -15.01 2.91 -6.73
CA GLY A 62 -14.99 2.17 -7.99
C GLY A 62 -13.59 1.79 -8.50
N HIS A 63 -12.52 2.08 -7.73
CA HIS A 63 -11.13 1.73 -8.08
C HIS A 63 -10.25 1.61 -6.84
N HIS A 64 -9.07 1.00 -7.01
CA HIS A 64 -8.09 0.78 -5.96
C HIS A 64 -6.72 1.37 -6.35
N PRO A 65 -6.33 2.56 -5.83
CA PRO A 65 -5.10 3.24 -6.21
C PRO A 65 -3.83 2.41 -6.03
N ALA A 66 -3.65 1.77 -4.87
CA ALA A 66 -2.48 0.94 -4.60
C ALA A 66 -2.37 -0.27 -5.55
N GLU A 67 -3.50 -0.92 -5.90
CA GLU A 67 -3.51 -2.02 -6.87
C GLU A 67 -3.11 -1.54 -8.26
N ARG A 68 -3.62 -0.37 -8.70
CA ARG A 68 -3.24 0.20 -9.99
C ARG A 68 -1.76 0.55 -10.03
N LEU A 69 -1.25 1.23 -9.00
CA LEU A 69 0.17 1.50 -8.87
C LEU A 69 1.00 0.20 -8.94
N ALA A 70 0.58 -0.84 -8.20
CA ALA A 70 1.27 -2.11 -8.19
C ALA A 70 1.28 -2.81 -9.57
N ARG A 71 0.22 -2.67 -10.38
CA ARG A 71 0.17 -3.20 -11.75
C ARG A 71 1.14 -2.48 -12.68
N GLU A 72 1.20 -1.15 -12.62
CA GLU A 72 2.16 -0.36 -13.40
C GLU A 72 3.61 -0.69 -13.00
N LEU A 73 3.90 -0.76 -11.69
CA LEU A 73 5.22 -1.15 -11.19
C LEU A 73 5.58 -2.59 -11.55
N SER A 74 4.60 -3.50 -11.58
CA SER A 74 4.80 -4.89 -12.02
C SER A 74 5.29 -4.94 -13.46
N ALA A 75 4.65 -4.18 -14.35
CA ALA A 75 5.07 -4.08 -15.75
C ALA A 75 6.46 -3.44 -15.88
N ALA A 76 6.70 -2.32 -15.20
CA ALA A 76 7.96 -1.58 -15.30
C ALA A 76 9.18 -2.34 -14.74
N TRP A 77 9.00 -3.06 -13.64
CA TRP A 77 10.09 -3.81 -12.98
C TRP A 77 10.20 -5.27 -13.43
N GLY A 78 9.25 -5.78 -14.21
CA GLY A 78 9.21 -7.20 -14.59
C GLY A 78 9.04 -8.13 -13.38
N LEU A 79 8.30 -7.70 -12.35
CA LEU A 79 8.00 -8.47 -11.14
C LEU A 79 6.53 -8.87 -11.11
N PRO A 80 6.19 -10.16 -10.88
CA PRO A 80 4.80 -10.56 -10.83
C PRO A 80 4.05 -9.91 -9.65
N LEU A 81 2.85 -9.42 -9.90
CA LEU A 81 1.92 -8.99 -8.86
C LEU A 81 1.07 -10.17 -8.40
N ILE A 82 1.22 -10.59 -7.14
CA ILE A 82 0.51 -11.76 -6.61
C ILE A 82 -0.52 -11.35 -5.55
N PRO A 83 -1.74 -11.93 -5.60
CA PRO A 83 -2.83 -11.60 -4.68
C PRO A 83 -2.82 -12.49 -3.43
N VAL A 84 -1.73 -12.47 -2.66
CA VAL A 84 -1.56 -13.31 -1.45
C VAL A 84 -2.02 -12.63 -0.17
N LEU A 85 -2.40 -11.36 -0.22
CA LEU A 85 -2.81 -10.57 0.94
C LEU A 85 -4.28 -10.17 0.81
N SER A 86 -5.07 -10.51 1.79
CA SER A 86 -6.46 -10.10 1.92
C SER A 86 -6.67 -9.22 3.15
N ARG A 87 -7.73 -8.43 3.13
CA ARG A 87 -8.18 -7.64 4.27
C ARG A 87 -9.51 -8.22 4.77
N ARG A 88 -9.56 -8.63 6.02
CA ARG A 88 -10.82 -9.01 6.65
C ARG A 88 -11.72 -7.78 6.72
N GLY A 89 -12.94 -7.89 6.23
CA GLY A 89 -13.90 -6.79 6.22
C GLY A 89 -14.06 -6.19 7.61
N GLY A 90 -13.90 -4.89 7.72
CA GLY A 90 -14.25 -4.16 8.92
C GLY A 90 -15.76 -4.29 9.12
N SER A 91 -16.17 -4.97 10.20
CA SER A 91 -17.56 -5.00 10.60
C SER A 91 -18.07 -3.57 10.72
N ARG A 92 -19.27 -3.32 10.22
CA ARG A 92 -20.01 -2.05 10.16
C ARG A 92 -20.28 -1.39 11.55
N ARG A 93 -19.65 -1.86 12.61
CA ARG A 93 -19.85 -1.41 13.98
C ARG A 93 -18.58 -0.80 14.54
N GLN A 94 -18.33 0.47 14.27
CA GLN A 94 -17.61 1.38 15.17
C GLN A 94 -17.42 2.75 14.53
N ARG A 95 -18.55 3.44 14.28
CA ARG A 95 -18.54 4.90 14.20
C ARG A 95 -18.43 5.38 15.65
N GLY A 96 -17.27 5.90 16.06
CA GLY A 96 -17.14 6.55 17.36
C GLY A 96 -15.85 6.36 18.13
N LEU A 97 -14.84 5.65 17.64
CA LEU A 97 -13.62 5.41 18.39
C LEU A 97 -12.50 6.41 18.10
N ALA A 98 -11.87 6.91 19.17
CA ALA A 98 -10.84 7.92 19.17
C ALA A 98 -9.54 7.47 18.44
N HIS A 99 -8.71 8.44 18.03
CA HIS A 99 -7.47 8.25 17.24
C HIS A 99 -6.46 7.25 17.83
N VAL A 100 -6.47 7.02 19.14
CA VAL A 100 -5.56 6.09 19.84
C VAL A 100 -5.94 4.63 19.57
N GLU A 101 -7.23 4.31 19.42
CA GLU A 101 -7.73 2.96 19.16
C GLU A 101 -7.53 2.53 17.69
N ARG A 102 -7.40 3.47 16.75
CA ARG A 102 -7.07 3.16 15.34
C ARG A 102 -5.72 2.47 15.18
N ARG A 103 -4.75 2.71 16.08
CA ARG A 103 -3.45 2.02 16.05
C ARG A 103 -3.54 0.58 16.54
N ARG A 104 -4.44 0.27 17.48
CA ARG A 104 -4.67 -1.10 17.99
C ARG A 104 -5.54 -1.93 17.05
N ASN A 105 -6.47 -1.29 16.31
CA ASN A 105 -7.40 -1.99 15.42
C ASN A 105 -6.81 -2.46 14.08
N VAL A 106 -5.53 -2.18 13.78
CA VAL A 106 -4.89 -2.66 12.53
C VAL A 106 -4.22 -4.03 12.73
N ALA A 107 -4.00 -4.48 13.97
CA ALA A 107 -3.46 -5.80 14.26
C ALA A 107 -4.51 -6.88 13.95
N GLY A 108 -4.20 -7.76 12.96
CA GLY A 108 -5.10 -8.85 12.55
C GLY A 108 -6.10 -8.50 11.44
N VAL A 109 -6.09 -7.26 10.92
CA VAL A 109 -6.93 -6.85 9.79
C VAL A 109 -6.49 -7.52 8.49
N PHE A 110 -5.19 -7.79 8.32
CA PHE A 110 -4.66 -8.44 7.13
C PHE A 110 -4.38 -9.91 7.38
N HIS A 111 -4.66 -10.72 6.37
CA HIS A 111 -4.39 -12.15 6.33
C HIS A 111 -3.69 -12.49 5.01
N ALA A 112 -2.65 -13.31 5.06
CA ALA A 112 -2.04 -13.87 3.86
C ALA A 112 -2.62 -15.28 3.62
N GLU A 113 -3.28 -15.47 2.49
CA GLU A 113 -4.00 -16.71 2.16
C GLU A 113 -3.06 -17.83 1.70
N ARG A 114 -1.89 -17.48 1.17
CA ARG A 114 -0.88 -18.41 0.66
C ARG A 114 0.48 -18.01 1.20
N GLY A 115 1.39 -18.97 1.31
CA GLY A 115 2.79 -18.68 1.63
C GLY A 115 3.40 -17.78 0.55
N PRO A 116 3.77 -16.55 0.86
CA PRO A 116 4.42 -15.67 -0.10
C PRO A 116 5.85 -16.13 -0.34
N PRO A 117 6.50 -15.69 -1.45
CA PRO A 117 7.93 -15.82 -1.62
C PRO A 117 8.73 -15.21 -0.47
N ALA A 118 9.97 -15.65 -0.27
CA ALA A 118 10.80 -15.19 0.84
C ALA A 118 11.06 -13.66 0.81
N ARG A 119 11.13 -13.06 -0.38
CA ARG A 119 11.40 -11.62 -0.59
C ARG A 119 10.23 -10.99 -1.35
N VAL A 120 9.54 -10.06 -0.70
CA VAL A 120 8.30 -9.45 -1.19
C VAL A 120 8.40 -7.94 -1.13
N VAL A 121 7.88 -7.25 -2.14
CA VAL A 121 7.61 -5.81 -2.10
C VAL A 121 6.12 -5.58 -1.85
N LEU A 122 5.82 -4.88 -0.77
CA LEU A 122 4.49 -4.42 -0.44
C LEU A 122 4.28 -3.02 -1.03
N VAL A 123 3.29 -2.86 -1.89
CA VAL A 123 2.97 -1.59 -2.56
C VAL A 123 1.73 -0.96 -1.93
N ASP A 124 1.84 0.33 -1.58
CA ASP A 124 0.72 1.18 -1.15
C ASP A 124 0.83 2.55 -1.83
N ASP A 125 -0.24 3.35 -1.81
CA ASP A 125 -0.22 4.68 -2.44
C ASP A 125 0.50 5.72 -1.55
N VAL A 126 0.21 5.75 -0.24
CA VAL A 126 0.77 6.73 0.70
C VAL A 126 1.18 6.09 2.02
N TYR A 127 2.43 6.32 2.41
CA TYR A 127 2.93 5.94 3.73
C TYR A 127 2.80 7.13 4.70
N THR A 128 1.86 7.07 5.63
CA THR A 128 1.67 8.14 6.65
C THR A 128 2.32 7.74 7.98
N THR A 129 1.61 7.03 8.83
CA THR A 129 2.12 6.54 10.12
C THR A 129 2.83 5.18 10.00
N GLY A 130 2.67 4.51 8.87
CA GLY A 130 3.15 3.17 8.63
C GLY A 130 2.28 2.07 9.27
N ALA A 131 1.19 2.41 9.96
CA ALA A 131 0.35 1.42 10.65
C ALA A 131 -0.19 0.35 9.69
N THR A 132 -0.73 0.77 8.54
CA THR A 132 -1.22 -0.14 7.49
C THR A 132 -0.12 -1.04 6.94
N ALA A 133 1.01 -0.43 6.54
CA ALA A 133 2.15 -1.15 5.99
C ALA A 133 2.75 -2.15 7.01
N ASN A 134 2.85 -1.75 8.29
CA ASN A 134 3.34 -2.62 9.36
C ASN A 134 2.42 -3.83 9.59
N ALA A 135 1.10 -3.62 9.60
CA ALA A 135 0.15 -4.70 9.78
C ALA A 135 0.14 -5.68 8.59
N ALA A 136 0.16 -5.15 7.36
CA ALA A 136 0.25 -5.95 6.15
C ALA A 136 1.57 -6.74 6.08
N ALA A 137 2.70 -6.11 6.37
CA ALA A 137 4.00 -6.76 6.44
C ALA A 137 4.06 -7.84 7.52
N SER A 138 3.42 -7.59 8.68
CA SER A 138 3.31 -8.60 9.74
C SER A 138 2.55 -9.84 9.29
N ALA A 139 1.44 -9.67 8.56
CA ALA A 139 0.68 -10.79 7.99
C ALA A 139 1.52 -11.59 6.99
N LEU A 140 2.24 -10.91 6.08
CA LEU A 140 3.13 -11.57 5.11
C LEU A 140 4.26 -12.35 5.80
N ARG A 141 4.88 -11.79 6.86
CA ARG A 141 5.93 -12.50 7.62
C ARG A 141 5.40 -13.72 8.35
N LYS A 142 4.22 -13.61 8.98
CA LYS A 142 3.56 -14.75 9.62
C LYS A 142 3.25 -15.87 8.64
N ALA A 143 3.01 -15.53 7.37
CA ALA A 143 2.78 -16.47 6.29
C ALA A 143 4.05 -17.01 5.62
N GLY A 144 5.26 -16.58 6.06
CA GLY A 144 6.53 -17.15 5.61
C GLY A 144 7.46 -16.18 4.86
N ALA A 145 7.07 -14.93 4.58
CA ALA A 145 7.97 -13.95 3.98
C ALA A 145 9.13 -13.62 4.94
N ARG A 146 10.36 -13.75 4.48
CA ARG A 146 11.56 -13.38 5.27
C ARG A 146 11.82 -11.89 5.22
N THR A 147 11.71 -11.29 4.03
CA THR A 147 11.94 -9.87 3.80
C THR A 147 10.72 -9.24 3.17
N VAL A 148 10.22 -8.18 3.80
CA VAL A 148 9.15 -7.33 3.25
C VAL A 148 9.69 -5.91 3.16
N GLU A 149 9.83 -5.43 1.94
CA GLU A 149 10.13 -4.05 1.62
C GLU A 149 8.82 -3.32 1.26
N VAL A 150 8.70 -2.06 1.64
CA VAL A 150 7.52 -1.24 1.31
C VAL A 150 7.91 -0.19 0.30
N VAL A 151 7.13 -0.09 -0.77
CA VAL A 151 7.26 0.96 -1.78
C VAL A 151 5.94 1.70 -1.89
N THR A 152 6.00 3.04 -1.85
CA THR A 152 4.83 3.90 -1.98
C THR A 152 5.12 5.07 -2.91
N PHE A 153 4.08 5.65 -3.49
CA PHE A 153 4.23 6.90 -4.24
C PHE A 153 4.67 8.03 -3.31
N ALA A 154 3.98 8.24 -2.18
CA ALA A 154 4.26 9.34 -1.28
C ALA A 154 4.47 8.92 0.17
N ARG A 155 5.22 9.71 0.95
CA ARG A 155 5.45 9.49 2.37
C ARG A 155 5.32 10.79 3.16
N ALA A 156 4.55 10.76 4.25
CA ALA A 156 4.49 11.86 5.20
C ALA A 156 5.83 11.96 5.96
N ILE A 157 6.48 13.12 5.84
CA ILE A 157 7.68 13.46 6.59
C ILE A 157 7.22 14.13 7.89
N ARG A 158 7.57 13.55 9.02
CA ARG A 158 7.40 14.23 10.32
C ARG A 158 8.64 15.10 10.54
N ILE A 159 8.48 16.40 10.40
CA ILE A 159 9.45 17.35 10.93
C ILE A 159 9.34 17.23 12.45
N ARG A 160 10.43 16.83 13.10
CA ARG A 160 10.55 16.85 14.57
C ARG A 160 10.87 18.26 15.02
#